data_4d2f6ebe5cdac728cc74f4d59c8ec5b2
#
_entry.id   4d2f6ebe5cdac728cc74f4d59c8ec5b2
#
_cell.length_a   1.000
_cell.length_b   1.000
_cell.length_c   1.000
_cell.angle_alpha   90.00
_cell.angle_beta   90.00
_cell.angle_gamma   90.00
#
_symmetry.space_group_name_H-M   'P 1'
#
loop_
_entity.id
_entity.type
_entity.pdbx_description
1 polymer ?
#
loop_
_entity_poly.entity_id
_entity_poly.type
_entity_poly.pdbx_seq_one_letter_code
_entity_poly.pdbx_strand_id
1 'polypeptide(L)'
;MNSSSTPSTLSTEATSVLSREWIHKGTKAYKHAGFALFLVGFASFSLIYCVQPLLPAFSQSFQISPASSSLALSLTTAFLAISIVLSSAFSQALGRRGVIFTSMLCAALLNIVSMLTPNWHSLLIARALEGLLLGGVPAVTMAWIAEEIAPEHLGKTMGLYIAGTAFGGMMGRVGMGILVEYFSWRTALGLLGAICFICSIAFLKLLPASRNFVQKKGLNLGFHIQMWRAHLSNTKLLRLFAIGFLLTSVFVTLFNYATFRLSGAPYSLSQTQISLIFLSYSFGMVSSSLAGSLADRFGKKTMMMSGFALMILGSLMTLLSSLFGIIIGIAFITTGFFITHSLTSSSVGAESKQAKAHASSLY
;
A
#
# COMPACT_ATOMS: atom_id res chain seq x y z
N MET A 1 47.53 -17.79 -40.92
CA MET A 1 46.11 -17.49 -41.00
C MET A 1 45.45 -18.09 -39.76
N ASN A 2 45.40 -17.37 -38.66
CA ASN A 2 44.76 -17.78 -37.41
C ASN A 2 43.55 -16.90 -37.18
N SER A 3 42.37 -17.46 -37.33
CA SER A 3 41.12 -16.82 -36.97
C SER A 3 40.83 -17.15 -35.50
N SER A 4 41.10 -16.22 -34.60
CA SER A 4 40.67 -16.26 -33.20
C SER A 4 39.20 -15.88 -33.09
N SER A 5 38.31 -16.87 -32.91
CA SER A 5 36.94 -16.67 -32.54
C SER A 5 36.83 -16.29 -31.07
N THR A 6 36.40 -15.04 -30.77
CA THR A 6 36.01 -14.59 -29.44
C THR A 6 34.79 -15.38 -28.96
N PRO A 7 34.80 -15.93 -27.74
CA PRO A 7 33.61 -16.57 -27.18
C PRO A 7 32.56 -15.50 -26.83
N SER A 8 31.36 -15.70 -27.33
CA SER A 8 30.22 -14.80 -27.20
C SER A 8 29.76 -14.63 -25.75
N THR A 9 29.57 -13.39 -25.33
CA THR A 9 28.99 -12.97 -24.02
C THR A 9 27.61 -13.55 -23.74
N LEU A 10 26.94 -14.17 -24.70
CA LEU A 10 25.65 -14.84 -24.60
C LEU A 10 25.68 -16.13 -23.73
N SER A 11 26.85 -16.76 -23.58
CA SER A 11 26.96 -17.99 -22.78
C SER A 11 26.93 -17.73 -21.28
N THR A 12 27.35 -16.58 -20.81
CA THR A 12 27.46 -16.24 -19.38
C THR A 12 26.11 -15.87 -18.76
N GLU A 13 25.26 -15.17 -19.50
CA GLU A 13 23.88 -14.87 -19.05
C GLU A 13 22.98 -16.10 -19.05
N ALA A 14 23.09 -16.97 -20.06
CA ALA A 14 22.35 -18.22 -20.11
C ALA A 14 22.75 -19.20 -18.98
N THR A 15 24.03 -19.24 -18.61
CA THR A 15 24.53 -20.07 -17.49
C THR A 15 24.08 -19.53 -16.13
N SER A 16 23.92 -18.20 -15.97
CA SER A 16 23.42 -17.60 -14.74
C SER A 16 21.93 -17.84 -14.48
N VAL A 17 21.15 -18.04 -15.55
CA VAL A 17 19.72 -18.38 -15.45
C VAL A 17 19.51 -19.84 -15.04
N LEU A 18 20.41 -20.73 -15.43
CA LEU A 18 20.33 -22.16 -15.12
C LEU A 18 20.69 -22.51 -13.65
N SER A 19 21.26 -21.58 -12.88
CA SER A 19 21.68 -21.81 -11.49
C SER A 19 20.76 -21.21 -10.42
N ARG A 20 19.60 -20.61 -10.79
CA ARG A 20 18.68 -20.03 -9.82
C ARG A 20 17.90 -21.12 -9.07
N GLU A 21 18.04 -21.13 -7.74
CA GLU A 21 17.24 -21.99 -6.86
C GLU A 21 15.89 -21.34 -6.53
N TRP A 22 14.90 -21.62 -7.36
CA TRP A 22 13.54 -21.09 -7.17
C TRP A 22 12.78 -21.79 -6.04
N ILE A 23 11.94 -21.05 -5.33
CA ILE A 23 10.97 -21.61 -4.39
C ILE A 23 9.73 -22.03 -5.17
N HIS A 24 9.49 -23.36 -5.21
CA HIS A 24 8.37 -23.98 -5.94
C HIS A 24 7.16 -24.23 -5.03
N LYS A 25 5.96 -24.18 -5.63
CA LYS A 25 4.70 -24.57 -4.99
C LYS A 25 4.76 -26.00 -4.48
N GLY A 26 4.13 -26.25 -3.33
CA GLY A 26 4.16 -27.57 -2.67
C GLY A 26 5.24 -27.70 -1.60
N THR A 27 6.32 -26.92 -1.66
CA THR A 27 7.38 -26.94 -0.66
C THR A 27 6.98 -26.24 0.63
N LYS A 28 7.60 -26.62 1.75
CA LYS A 28 7.43 -25.94 3.05
C LYS A 28 7.86 -24.46 2.95
N ALA A 29 8.95 -24.20 2.22
CA ALA A 29 9.45 -22.86 1.96
C ALA A 29 8.40 -21.96 1.27
N TYR A 30 7.68 -22.49 0.27
CA TYR A 30 6.62 -21.75 -0.43
C TYR A 30 5.45 -21.38 0.51
N LYS A 31 5.01 -22.33 1.35
CA LYS A 31 3.92 -22.08 2.32
C LYS A 31 4.34 -21.02 3.35
N HIS A 32 5.55 -21.13 3.87
CA HIS A 32 6.10 -20.16 4.82
C HIS A 32 6.28 -18.77 4.20
N ALA A 33 6.82 -18.70 2.99
CA ALA A 33 6.94 -17.44 2.25
C ALA A 33 5.58 -16.80 2.02
N GLY A 34 4.58 -17.57 1.57
CA GLY A 34 3.22 -17.06 1.33
C GLY A 34 2.60 -16.44 2.59
N PHE A 35 2.70 -17.13 3.73
CA PHE A 35 2.17 -16.60 4.99
C PHE A 35 2.96 -15.38 5.49
N ALA A 36 4.30 -15.40 5.39
CA ALA A 36 5.13 -14.26 5.73
C ALA A 36 4.78 -13.01 4.90
N LEU A 37 4.58 -13.18 3.59
CA LEU A 37 4.20 -12.11 2.67
C LEU A 37 2.80 -11.54 2.97
N PHE A 38 1.86 -12.40 3.34
CA PHE A 38 0.55 -11.95 3.82
C PHE A 38 0.69 -11.09 5.10
N LEU A 39 1.50 -11.54 6.06
CA LEU A 39 1.76 -10.78 7.30
C LEU A 39 2.43 -9.43 7.04
N VAL A 40 3.36 -9.35 6.07
CA VAL A 40 3.98 -8.08 5.65
C VAL A 40 2.91 -7.11 5.14
N GLY A 41 2.07 -7.57 4.22
CA GLY A 41 0.97 -6.77 3.69
C GLY A 41 0.02 -6.31 4.78
N PHE A 42 -0.43 -7.25 5.61
CA PHE A 42 -1.33 -6.98 6.74
C PHE A 42 -0.74 -5.93 7.69
N ALA A 43 0.44 -6.16 8.23
CA ALA A 43 1.02 -5.28 9.25
C ALA A 43 1.33 -3.89 8.68
N SER A 44 1.96 -3.80 7.49
CA SER A 44 2.32 -2.51 6.89
C SER A 44 1.10 -1.63 6.64
N PHE A 45 0.04 -2.19 6.05
CA PHE A 45 -1.15 -1.42 5.72
C PHE A 45 -2.04 -1.15 6.93
N SER A 46 -2.05 -2.03 7.93
CA SER A 46 -2.68 -1.74 9.22
C SER A 46 -2.02 -0.54 9.89
N LEU A 47 -0.68 -0.50 9.97
CA LEU A 47 0.07 0.61 10.56
C LEU A 47 -0.16 1.95 9.82
N ILE A 48 -0.14 1.94 8.49
CA ILE A 48 -0.35 3.17 7.70
C ILE A 48 -1.72 3.78 8.00
N TYR A 49 -2.77 2.96 8.01
CA TYR A 49 -4.14 3.44 8.00
C TYR A 49 -4.87 3.39 9.34
N CYS A 50 -4.25 2.88 10.41
CA CYS A 50 -4.84 2.74 11.75
C CYS A 50 -5.39 4.03 12.35
N VAL A 51 -4.82 5.17 11.98
CA VAL A 51 -5.23 6.48 12.54
C VAL A 51 -6.51 7.02 11.91
N GLN A 52 -6.96 6.50 10.78
CA GLN A 52 -8.11 7.06 10.07
C GLN A 52 -9.40 7.04 10.90
N PRO A 53 -9.78 5.97 11.58
CA PRO A 53 -10.93 5.98 12.49
C PRO A 53 -10.69 6.79 13.78
N LEU A 54 -9.42 7.13 14.10
CA LEU A 54 -9.06 7.86 15.31
C LEU A 54 -9.12 9.39 15.15
N LEU A 55 -9.33 9.91 13.95
CA LEU A 55 -9.29 11.35 13.69
C LEU A 55 -10.24 12.15 14.60
N PRO A 56 -11.49 11.73 14.87
CA PRO A 56 -12.36 12.42 15.83
C PRO A 56 -11.78 12.39 17.26
N ALA A 57 -11.19 11.27 17.69
CA ALA A 57 -10.59 11.16 19.02
C ALA A 57 -9.35 12.08 19.16
N PHE A 58 -8.54 12.23 18.12
CA PHE A 58 -7.42 13.19 18.09
C PHE A 58 -7.92 14.62 18.17
N SER A 59 -8.97 14.96 17.38
CA SER A 59 -9.58 16.30 17.40
C SER A 59 -10.02 16.68 18.82
N GLN A 60 -10.66 15.78 19.52
CA GLN A 60 -11.13 15.99 20.90
C GLN A 60 -9.95 16.02 21.90
N SER A 61 -9.02 15.07 21.83
CA SER A 61 -7.93 14.95 22.83
C SER A 61 -6.93 16.10 22.76
N PHE A 62 -6.66 16.62 21.57
CA PHE A 62 -5.68 17.70 21.35
C PHE A 62 -6.34 19.07 21.11
N GLN A 63 -7.68 19.17 21.14
CA GLN A 63 -8.44 20.40 20.90
C GLN A 63 -8.07 21.06 19.56
N ILE A 64 -7.98 20.25 18.50
CA ILE A 64 -7.60 20.67 17.15
C ILE A 64 -8.76 20.48 16.17
N SER A 65 -8.71 21.20 15.03
CA SER A 65 -9.73 21.06 13.99
C SER A 65 -9.71 19.68 13.33
N PRO A 66 -10.83 19.20 12.74
CA PRO A 66 -10.88 18.00 11.92
C PRO A 66 -9.82 17.99 10.80
N ALA A 67 -9.59 19.16 10.17
CA ALA A 67 -8.56 19.31 9.14
C ALA A 67 -7.15 19.06 9.72
N SER A 68 -6.86 19.64 10.90
CA SER A 68 -5.58 19.40 11.57
C SER A 68 -5.39 17.94 11.96
N SER A 69 -6.45 17.26 12.46
CA SER A 69 -6.35 15.85 12.87
C SER A 69 -6.03 14.93 11.68
N SER A 70 -6.49 15.26 10.47
CA SER A 70 -6.18 14.48 9.27
C SER A 70 -4.69 14.44 8.91
N LEU A 71 -3.89 15.39 9.44
CA LEU A 71 -2.43 15.41 9.26
C LEU A 71 -1.76 14.13 9.79
N ALA A 72 -2.36 13.44 10.77
CA ALA A 72 -1.83 12.16 11.27
C ALA A 72 -1.75 11.11 10.16
N LEU A 73 -2.71 11.06 9.25
CA LEU A 73 -2.68 10.19 8.08
C LEU A 73 -1.88 10.83 6.93
N SER A 74 -2.11 12.11 6.67
CA SER A 74 -1.51 12.82 5.53
C SER A 74 0.02 12.84 5.59
N LEU A 75 0.60 13.09 6.77
CA LEU A 75 2.06 13.03 6.92
C LEU A 75 2.60 11.61 6.76
N THR A 76 1.94 10.61 7.33
CA THR A 76 2.33 9.21 7.12
C THR A 76 2.37 8.87 5.63
N THR A 77 1.33 9.20 4.89
CA THR A 77 1.24 8.88 3.46
C THR A 77 2.16 9.75 2.60
N ALA A 78 2.40 11.01 2.97
CA ALA A 78 3.36 11.88 2.28
C ALA A 78 4.81 11.35 2.42
N PHE A 79 5.22 11.01 3.64
CA PHE A 79 6.56 10.45 3.87
C PHE A 79 6.69 9.02 3.31
N LEU A 80 5.61 8.25 3.29
CA LEU A 80 5.51 6.97 2.58
C LEU A 80 5.80 7.16 1.08
N ALA A 81 5.14 8.14 0.44
CA ALA A 81 5.32 8.41 -0.99
C ALA A 81 6.76 8.81 -1.30
N ILE A 82 7.36 9.71 -0.50
CA ILE A 82 8.78 10.09 -0.62
C ILE A 82 9.67 8.84 -0.49
N SER A 83 9.41 8.00 0.51
CA SER A 83 10.18 6.79 0.75
C SER A 83 10.04 5.75 -0.37
N ILE A 84 8.85 5.59 -0.97
CA ILE A 84 8.65 4.70 -2.13
C ILE A 84 9.53 5.13 -3.30
N VAL A 85 9.56 6.43 -3.60
CA VAL A 85 10.41 6.97 -4.67
C VAL A 85 11.89 6.70 -4.37
N LEU A 86 12.34 6.99 -3.15
CA LEU A 86 13.72 6.77 -2.73
C LEU A 86 14.09 5.29 -2.66
N SER A 87 13.19 4.41 -2.21
CA SER A 87 13.45 2.98 -2.06
C SER A 87 13.75 2.29 -3.39
N SER A 88 13.23 2.79 -4.49
CA SER A 88 13.55 2.29 -5.84
C SER A 88 15.04 2.43 -6.17
N ALA A 89 15.75 3.39 -5.55
CA ALA A 89 17.17 3.60 -5.68
C ALA A 89 18.01 2.80 -4.67
N PHE A 90 17.56 2.69 -3.41
CA PHE A 90 18.34 2.11 -2.31
C PHE A 90 18.19 0.60 -2.12
N SER A 91 17.09 0.01 -2.59
CA SER A 91 16.75 -1.39 -2.29
C SER A 91 17.75 -2.43 -2.83
N GLN A 92 18.60 -2.06 -3.79
CA GLN A 92 19.61 -2.95 -4.39
C GLN A 92 20.89 -3.07 -3.56
N ALA A 93 21.12 -2.15 -2.57
CA ALA A 93 22.32 -2.12 -1.75
C ALA A 93 22.19 -2.91 -0.44
N LEU A 94 20.95 -3.07 0.05
CA LEU A 94 20.66 -3.61 1.38
C LEU A 94 19.90 -4.92 1.29
N GLY A 95 20.20 -6.04 1.54
CA GLY A 95 19.48 -7.33 1.38
C GLY A 95 17.98 -7.24 1.66
N ARG A 96 17.16 -7.81 0.76
CA ARG A 96 15.70 -7.65 0.72
C ARG A 96 15.01 -7.99 2.05
N ARG A 97 15.27 -9.19 2.58
CA ARG A 97 14.66 -9.69 3.82
C ARG A 97 14.95 -8.81 5.02
N GLY A 98 16.21 -8.35 5.15
CA GLY A 98 16.65 -7.47 6.25
C GLY A 98 15.93 -6.12 6.22
N VAL A 99 15.84 -5.50 5.04
CA VAL A 99 15.17 -4.20 4.87
C VAL A 99 13.68 -4.30 5.23
N ILE A 100 12.96 -5.30 4.71
CA ILE A 100 11.54 -5.49 5.04
C ILE A 100 11.36 -5.66 6.56
N PHE A 101 12.17 -6.52 7.18
CA PHE A 101 12.09 -6.80 8.61
C PHE A 101 12.34 -5.54 9.45
N THR A 102 13.45 -4.84 9.22
CA THR A 102 13.82 -3.66 10.02
C THR A 102 12.82 -2.53 9.83
N SER A 103 12.33 -2.31 8.61
CA SER A 103 11.28 -1.33 8.33
C SER A 103 9.99 -1.62 9.10
N MET A 104 9.50 -2.85 9.06
CA MET A 104 8.29 -3.27 9.78
C MET A 104 8.48 -3.19 11.29
N LEU A 105 9.62 -3.68 11.79
CA LEU A 105 9.93 -3.68 13.23
C LEU A 105 9.98 -2.25 13.78
N CYS A 106 10.74 -1.38 13.12
CA CYS A 106 10.87 0.02 13.55
C CYS A 106 9.53 0.77 13.43
N ALA A 107 8.73 0.52 12.40
CA ALA A 107 7.39 1.11 12.27
C ALA A 107 6.44 0.63 13.39
N ALA A 108 6.45 -0.66 13.71
CA ALA A 108 5.67 -1.20 14.82
C ALA A 108 6.08 -0.61 16.18
N LEU A 109 7.39 -0.44 16.41
CA LEU A 109 7.92 0.22 17.61
C LEU A 109 7.51 1.69 17.66
N LEU A 110 7.57 2.43 16.55
CA LEU A 110 7.09 3.82 16.49
C LEU A 110 5.60 3.93 16.78
N ASN A 111 4.80 2.98 16.30
CA ASN A 111 3.38 2.94 16.62
C ASN A 111 3.13 2.69 18.12
N ILE A 112 3.94 1.82 18.76
CA ILE A 112 3.91 1.65 20.23
C ILE A 112 4.34 2.95 20.92
N VAL A 113 5.42 3.58 20.49
CA VAL A 113 5.89 4.85 21.07
C VAL A 113 4.87 5.97 20.88
N SER A 114 4.06 5.92 19.82
CA SER A 114 2.99 6.89 19.58
C SER A 114 1.93 6.93 20.70
N MET A 115 1.76 5.84 21.46
CA MET A 115 0.89 5.84 22.64
C MET A 115 1.39 6.75 23.77
N LEU A 116 2.70 6.99 23.83
CA LEU A 116 3.37 7.78 24.86
C LEU A 116 3.55 9.26 24.48
N THR A 117 3.16 9.65 23.27
CA THR A 117 3.35 11.02 22.79
C THR A 117 2.58 12.03 23.64
N PRO A 118 3.28 13.06 24.21
CA PRO A 118 2.64 14.02 25.13
C PRO A 118 1.78 15.06 24.42
N ASN A 119 2.08 15.36 23.16
CA ASN A 119 1.42 16.43 22.40
C ASN A 119 1.23 16.07 20.93
N TRP A 120 0.45 16.88 20.23
CA TRP A 120 0.09 16.68 18.84
C TRP A 120 1.31 16.63 17.91
N HIS A 121 2.29 17.51 18.08
CA HIS A 121 3.46 17.60 17.21
C HIS A 121 4.36 16.35 17.33
N SER A 122 4.54 15.81 18.54
CA SER A 122 5.29 14.57 18.73
C SER A 122 4.62 13.37 18.08
N LEU A 123 3.28 13.31 18.11
CA LEU A 123 2.53 12.30 17.38
C LEU A 123 2.74 12.44 15.85
N LEU A 124 2.68 13.65 15.31
CA LEU A 124 2.91 13.90 13.89
C LEU A 124 4.31 13.49 13.44
N ILE A 125 5.33 13.76 14.25
CA ILE A 125 6.71 13.32 13.97
C ILE A 125 6.79 11.79 13.93
N ALA A 126 6.21 11.10 14.91
CA ALA A 126 6.18 9.64 14.93
C ALA A 126 5.47 9.07 13.69
N ARG A 127 4.35 9.66 13.29
CA ARG A 127 3.60 9.26 12.07
C ARG A 127 4.37 9.51 10.78
N ALA A 128 5.09 10.62 10.68
CA ALA A 128 5.95 10.91 9.53
C ALA A 128 7.10 9.90 9.41
N LEU A 129 7.79 9.62 10.51
CA LEU A 129 8.87 8.62 10.56
C LEU A 129 8.36 7.22 10.23
N GLU A 130 7.16 6.85 10.71
CA GLU A 130 6.53 5.57 10.39
C GLU A 130 6.26 5.43 8.89
N GLY A 131 5.75 6.49 8.25
CA GLY A 131 5.57 6.53 6.80
C GLY A 131 6.90 6.36 6.04
N LEU A 132 7.94 7.07 6.49
CA LEU A 132 9.28 6.97 5.89
C LEU A 132 9.84 5.54 5.97
N LEU A 133 9.66 4.86 7.09
CA LEU A 133 10.12 3.48 7.28
C LEU A 133 9.33 2.49 6.41
N LEU A 134 8.02 2.65 6.30
CA LEU A 134 7.15 1.70 5.58
C LEU A 134 7.21 1.85 4.06
N GLY A 135 7.66 2.99 3.50
CA GLY A 135 7.59 3.24 2.06
C GLY A 135 8.41 2.27 1.20
N GLY A 136 9.51 1.75 1.73
CA GLY A 136 10.32 0.74 1.04
C GLY A 136 9.70 -0.65 1.01
N VAL A 137 8.82 -0.97 1.95
CA VAL A 137 8.30 -2.34 2.15
C VAL A 137 7.59 -2.90 0.90
N PRO A 138 6.65 -2.20 0.24
CA PRO A 138 5.96 -2.74 -0.92
C PRO A 138 6.89 -3.08 -2.09
N ALA A 139 7.78 -2.14 -2.44
CA ALA A 139 8.69 -2.31 -3.57
C ALA A 139 9.71 -3.43 -3.32
N VAL A 140 10.27 -3.48 -2.11
CA VAL A 140 11.27 -4.51 -1.73
C VAL A 140 10.62 -5.90 -1.62
N THR A 141 9.38 -5.98 -1.13
CA THR A 141 8.62 -7.23 -1.07
C THR A 141 8.32 -7.77 -2.46
N MET A 142 7.85 -6.94 -3.38
CA MET A 142 7.61 -7.34 -4.77
C MET A 142 8.89 -7.80 -5.47
N ALA A 143 10.01 -7.12 -5.21
CA ALA A 143 11.31 -7.51 -5.74
C ALA A 143 11.75 -8.88 -5.18
N TRP A 144 11.59 -9.13 -3.88
CA TRP A 144 11.89 -10.43 -3.27
C TRP A 144 11.07 -11.55 -3.92
N ILE A 145 9.75 -11.33 -4.11
CA ILE A 145 8.87 -12.31 -4.78
C ILE A 145 9.39 -12.64 -6.18
N ALA A 146 9.75 -11.62 -6.96
CA ALA A 146 10.23 -11.79 -8.32
C ALA A 146 11.61 -12.48 -8.41
N GLU A 147 12.44 -12.36 -7.36
CA GLU A 147 13.78 -12.93 -7.30
C GLU A 147 13.81 -14.36 -6.76
N GLU A 148 12.87 -14.76 -5.90
CA GLU A 148 12.93 -16.03 -5.16
C GLU A 148 11.84 -17.03 -5.54
N ILE A 149 10.69 -16.57 -6.05
CA ILE A 149 9.55 -17.44 -6.40
C ILE A 149 9.62 -17.84 -7.87
N ALA A 150 9.39 -19.13 -8.13
CA ALA A 150 9.37 -19.65 -9.50
C ALA A 150 8.38 -18.89 -10.40
N PRO A 151 8.76 -18.58 -11.67
CA PRO A 151 7.99 -17.73 -12.57
C PRO A 151 6.51 -18.12 -12.72
N GLU A 152 6.22 -19.42 -12.76
CA GLU A 152 4.87 -19.98 -12.88
C GLU A 152 3.99 -19.75 -11.64
N HIS A 153 4.57 -19.35 -10.51
CA HIS A 153 3.88 -19.11 -9.24
C HIS A 153 3.86 -17.65 -8.80
N LEU A 154 4.51 -16.74 -9.56
CA LEU A 154 4.63 -15.33 -9.22
C LEU A 154 3.28 -14.66 -9.01
N GLY A 155 2.34 -14.82 -9.94
CA GLY A 155 1.03 -14.18 -9.88
C GLY A 155 0.26 -14.54 -8.61
N LYS A 156 0.28 -15.83 -8.22
CA LYS A 156 -0.39 -16.30 -7.01
C LYS A 156 0.26 -15.73 -5.75
N THR A 157 1.59 -15.68 -5.70
CA THR A 157 2.33 -15.20 -4.53
C THR A 157 2.19 -13.67 -4.38
N MET A 158 2.26 -12.92 -5.49
CA MET A 158 1.97 -11.49 -5.50
C MET A 158 0.53 -11.20 -5.07
N GLY A 159 -0.43 -12.00 -5.58
CA GLY A 159 -1.82 -11.89 -5.18
C GLY A 159 -2.04 -12.10 -3.68
N LEU A 160 -1.32 -13.03 -3.04
CA LEU A 160 -1.42 -13.27 -1.61
C LEU A 160 -0.85 -12.09 -0.80
N TYR A 161 0.26 -11.48 -1.23
CA TYR A 161 0.78 -10.26 -0.64
C TYR A 161 -0.24 -9.10 -0.76
N ILE A 162 -0.79 -8.88 -1.96
CA ILE A 162 -1.81 -7.84 -2.20
C ILE A 162 -3.06 -8.09 -1.36
N ALA A 163 -3.51 -9.34 -1.22
CA ALA A 163 -4.60 -9.69 -0.33
C ALA A 163 -4.27 -9.32 1.14
N GLY A 164 -3.04 -9.55 1.57
CA GLY A 164 -2.55 -9.11 2.88
C GLY A 164 -2.64 -7.58 3.04
N THR A 165 -2.25 -6.79 2.03
CA THR A 165 -2.33 -5.32 2.09
C THR A 165 -3.77 -4.83 2.18
N ALA A 166 -4.68 -5.39 1.38
CA ALA A 166 -6.08 -5.02 1.39
C ALA A 166 -6.76 -5.40 2.70
N PHE A 167 -6.51 -6.62 3.19
CA PHE A 167 -7.03 -7.09 4.46
C PHE A 167 -6.47 -6.27 5.63
N GLY A 168 -5.17 -5.97 5.64
CA GLY A 168 -4.55 -5.13 6.66
C GLY A 168 -5.10 -3.71 6.66
N GLY A 169 -5.24 -3.11 5.50
CA GLY A 169 -5.83 -1.77 5.36
C GLY A 169 -7.27 -1.69 5.85
N MET A 170 -8.08 -2.73 5.60
CA MET A 170 -9.45 -2.83 6.08
C MET A 170 -9.50 -3.13 7.59
N MET A 171 -8.87 -4.21 8.01
CA MET A 171 -8.94 -4.68 9.40
C MET A 171 -8.19 -3.78 10.36
N GLY A 172 -7.11 -3.11 9.92
CA GLY A 172 -6.45 -2.07 10.71
C GLY A 172 -7.40 -0.94 11.09
N ARG A 173 -8.29 -0.53 10.19
CA ARG A 173 -9.31 0.50 10.48
C ARG A 173 -10.46 -0.05 11.33
N VAL A 174 -11.04 -1.17 10.93
CA VAL A 174 -12.16 -1.79 11.68
C VAL A 174 -11.72 -2.16 13.09
N GLY A 175 -10.58 -2.81 13.25
CA GLY A 175 -10.03 -3.18 14.56
C GLY A 175 -9.75 -1.98 15.44
N MET A 176 -9.18 -0.90 14.88
CA MET A 176 -8.92 0.33 15.64
C MET A 176 -10.20 1.01 16.09
N GLY A 177 -11.24 1.05 15.24
CA GLY A 177 -12.54 1.60 15.63
C GLY A 177 -13.19 0.81 16.76
N ILE A 178 -13.08 -0.52 16.73
CA ILE A 178 -13.56 -1.39 17.84
C ILE A 178 -12.73 -1.15 19.11
N LEU A 179 -11.39 -1.12 18.99
CA LEU A 179 -10.53 -0.90 20.14
C LEU A 179 -10.78 0.43 20.84
N VAL A 180 -11.05 1.49 20.06
CA VAL A 180 -11.30 2.84 20.62
C VAL A 180 -12.68 2.98 21.29
N GLU A 181 -13.61 2.10 20.98
CA GLU A 181 -14.89 2.04 21.69
C GLU A 181 -14.69 1.66 23.18
N TYR A 182 -13.73 0.76 23.47
CA TYR A 182 -13.51 0.19 24.80
C TYR A 182 -12.25 0.72 25.48
N PHE A 183 -11.29 1.25 24.72
CA PHE A 183 -9.99 1.71 25.20
C PHE A 183 -9.68 3.11 24.72
N SER A 184 -8.69 3.75 25.32
CA SER A 184 -8.17 5.01 24.79
C SER A 184 -7.49 4.79 23.41
N TRP A 185 -7.46 5.82 22.59
CA TRP A 185 -6.74 5.78 21.31
C TRP A 185 -5.25 5.46 21.50
N ARG A 186 -4.67 5.85 22.65
CA ARG A 186 -3.29 5.52 23.03
C ARG A 186 -3.11 4.01 23.19
N THR A 187 -3.97 3.39 23.98
CA THR A 187 -3.96 1.92 24.17
C THR A 187 -4.19 1.18 22.87
N ALA A 188 -5.11 1.66 22.04
CA ALA A 188 -5.40 1.06 20.74
C ALA A 188 -4.17 1.08 19.80
N LEU A 189 -3.44 2.21 19.73
CA LEU A 189 -2.18 2.30 18.97
C LEU A 189 -1.12 1.34 19.53
N GLY A 190 -0.95 1.28 20.84
CA GLY A 190 0.00 0.36 21.48
C GLY A 190 -0.31 -1.10 21.19
N LEU A 191 -1.58 -1.51 21.29
CA LEU A 191 -2.02 -2.88 21.00
C LEU A 191 -1.79 -3.25 19.51
N LEU A 192 -2.16 -2.37 18.58
CA LEU A 192 -1.89 -2.62 17.18
C LEU A 192 -0.37 -2.71 16.90
N GLY A 193 0.41 -1.81 17.48
CA GLY A 193 1.87 -1.84 17.37
C GLY A 193 2.45 -3.15 17.90
N ALA A 194 1.96 -3.67 19.03
CA ALA A 194 2.38 -4.96 19.57
C ALA A 194 2.02 -6.13 18.65
N ILE A 195 0.83 -6.13 18.04
CA ILE A 195 0.42 -7.13 17.04
C ILE A 195 1.37 -7.07 15.84
N CYS A 196 1.63 -5.88 15.29
CA CYS A 196 2.51 -5.70 14.14
C CYS A 196 3.97 -6.04 14.46
N PHE A 197 4.43 -5.81 15.70
CA PHE A 197 5.73 -6.27 16.19
C PHE A 197 5.82 -7.80 16.16
N ILE A 198 4.81 -8.50 16.66
CA ILE A 198 4.73 -9.99 16.60
C ILE A 198 4.73 -10.45 15.13
N CYS A 199 3.97 -9.79 14.25
CA CYS A 199 3.97 -10.07 12.82
C CYS A 199 5.37 -9.89 12.21
N SER A 200 6.14 -8.88 12.63
CA SER A 200 7.50 -8.65 12.15
C SER A 200 8.45 -9.78 12.57
N ILE A 201 8.35 -10.24 13.80
CA ILE A 201 9.14 -11.39 14.29
C ILE A 201 8.74 -12.69 13.58
N ALA A 202 7.42 -12.92 13.40
CA ALA A 202 6.91 -14.07 12.66
C ALA A 202 7.41 -14.05 11.21
N PHE A 203 7.38 -12.89 10.54
CA PHE A 203 7.94 -12.69 9.20
C PHE A 203 9.42 -13.10 9.16
N LEU A 204 10.24 -12.63 10.09
CA LEU A 204 11.67 -12.96 10.12
C LEU A 204 11.93 -14.46 10.25
N LYS A 205 11.09 -15.17 11.01
CA LYS A 205 11.22 -16.64 11.20
C LYS A 205 10.69 -17.43 10.00
N LEU A 206 9.69 -16.92 9.31
CA LEU A 206 8.99 -17.63 8.24
C LEU A 206 9.57 -17.37 6.86
N LEU A 207 10.00 -16.13 6.55
CA LEU A 207 10.48 -15.83 5.22
C LEU A 207 11.86 -16.48 4.99
N PRO A 208 12.01 -17.31 3.95
CA PRO A 208 13.30 -17.88 3.58
C PRO A 208 14.34 -16.79 3.30
N ALA A 209 15.61 -17.11 3.50
CA ALA A 209 16.70 -16.21 3.12
C ALA A 209 16.71 -16.01 1.59
N SER A 210 17.09 -14.80 1.16
CA SER A 210 17.26 -14.51 -0.26
C SER A 210 18.47 -15.28 -0.79
N ARG A 211 18.26 -16.10 -1.83
CA ARG A 211 19.31 -16.93 -2.47
C ARG A 211 19.73 -16.35 -3.81
N ASN A 212 18.78 -15.73 -4.52
CA ASN A 212 18.98 -15.23 -5.87
C ASN A 212 19.26 -13.71 -5.90
N PHE A 213 19.35 -13.07 -4.72
CA PHE A 213 19.64 -11.64 -4.63
C PHE A 213 21.11 -11.36 -4.95
N VAL A 214 21.34 -10.57 -6.00
CA VAL A 214 22.67 -10.06 -6.36
C VAL A 214 22.77 -8.60 -5.92
N GLN A 215 23.61 -8.34 -4.95
CA GLN A 215 23.86 -6.99 -4.46
C GLN A 215 24.59 -6.17 -5.55
N LYS A 216 23.97 -5.10 -6.02
CA LYS A 216 24.62 -4.13 -6.91
C LYS A 216 25.23 -3.00 -6.07
N LYS A 217 26.55 -2.88 -6.13
CA LYS A 217 27.27 -1.77 -5.50
C LYS A 217 27.13 -0.51 -6.36
N GLY A 218 26.78 0.60 -5.71
CA GLY A 218 26.72 1.93 -6.31
C GLY A 218 25.31 2.45 -6.57
N LEU A 219 25.04 3.64 -6.02
CA LEU A 219 23.86 4.44 -6.31
C LEU A 219 24.18 5.34 -7.51
N ASN A 220 23.67 5.00 -8.67
CA ASN A 220 23.73 5.92 -9.82
C ASN A 220 22.54 6.90 -9.73
N LEU A 221 22.67 7.90 -8.85
CA LEU A 221 21.62 8.89 -8.63
C LEU A 221 21.26 9.62 -9.93
N GLY A 222 22.25 9.87 -10.79
CA GLY A 222 22.03 10.49 -12.10
C GLY A 222 21.07 9.69 -12.99
N PHE A 223 21.22 8.37 -13.03
CA PHE A 223 20.30 7.48 -13.75
C PHE A 223 18.88 7.54 -13.19
N HIS A 224 18.72 7.50 -11.87
CA HIS A 224 17.39 7.56 -11.24
C HIS A 224 16.70 8.90 -11.53
N ILE A 225 17.39 10.03 -11.38
CA ILE A 225 16.87 11.37 -11.68
C ILE A 225 16.48 11.48 -13.16
N GLN A 226 17.31 10.96 -14.07
CA GLN A 226 17.02 10.96 -15.49
C GLN A 226 15.74 10.17 -15.81
N MET A 227 15.54 9.00 -15.21
CA MET A 227 14.35 8.18 -15.41
C MET A 227 13.10 8.86 -14.87
N TRP A 228 13.13 9.41 -13.66
CA TRP A 228 11.99 10.17 -13.11
C TRP A 228 11.66 11.38 -13.99
N ARG A 229 12.66 12.14 -14.43
CA ARG A 229 12.46 13.29 -15.33
C ARG A 229 11.84 12.86 -16.65
N ALA A 230 12.30 11.76 -17.26
CA ALA A 230 11.74 11.22 -18.48
C ALA A 230 10.27 10.84 -18.33
N HIS A 231 9.89 10.18 -17.22
CA HIS A 231 8.50 9.83 -16.94
C HIS A 231 7.63 11.06 -16.68
N LEU A 232 8.12 12.06 -15.94
CA LEU A 232 7.41 13.31 -15.67
C LEU A 232 7.29 14.21 -16.92
N SER A 233 8.12 14.01 -17.95
CA SER A 233 8.01 14.69 -19.24
C SER A 233 7.07 13.99 -20.22
N ASN A 234 6.62 12.76 -19.92
CA ASN A 234 5.68 12.03 -20.76
C ASN A 234 4.25 12.43 -20.42
N THR A 235 3.60 13.17 -21.35
CA THR A 235 2.25 13.70 -21.18
C THR A 235 1.19 12.61 -20.89
N LYS A 236 1.35 11.41 -21.45
CA LYS A 236 0.42 10.31 -21.20
C LYS A 236 0.55 9.79 -19.76
N LEU A 237 1.79 9.61 -19.28
CA LEU A 237 2.05 9.23 -17.90
C LEU A 237 1.59 10.32 -16.92
N LEU A 238 1.83 11.60 -17.25
CA LEU A 238 1.36 12.71 -16.42
C LEU A 238 -0.16 12.70 -16.24
N ARG A 239 -0.92 12.44 -17.30
CA ARG A 239 -2.39 12.30 -17.23
C ARG A 239 -2.80 11.14 -16.32
N LEU A 240 -2.12 9.99 -16.42
CA LEU A 240 -2.38 8.84 -15.55
C LEU A 240 -2.04 9.14 -14.09
N PHE A 241 -0.94 9.83 -13.82
CA PHE A 241 -0.58 10.28 -12.47
C PHE A 241 -1.62 11.27 -11.91
N ALA A 242 -2.08 12.23 -12.73
CA ALA A 242 -3.14 13.16 -12.33
C ALA A 242 -4.46 12.45 -12.00
N ILE A 243 -4.84 11.43 -12.79
CA ILE A 243 -6.00 10.60 -12.50
C ILE A 243 -5.81 9.89 -11.14
N GLY A 244 -4.66 9.24 -10.90
CA GLY A 244 -4.37 8.57 -9.64
C GLY A 244 -4.42 9.53 -8.45
N PHE A 245 -3.84 10.71 -8.60
CA PHE A 245 -3.88 11.76 -7.58
C PHE A 245 -5.32 12.18 -7.23
N LEU A 246 -6.14 12.49 -8.24
CA LEU A 246 -7.53 12.93 -8.04
C LEU A 246 -8.39 11.81 -7.43
N LEU A 247 -8.26 10.58 -7.93
CA LEU A 247 -8.96 9.42 -7.38
C LEU A 247 -8.66 9.22 -5.89
N THR A 248 -7.37 9.20 -5.55
CA THR A 248 -6.93 9.00 -4.17
C THR A 248 -7.34 10.16 -3.28
N SER A 249 -7.26 11.41 -3.78
CA SER A 249 -7.69 12.60 -3.03
C SER A 249 -9.17 12.52 -2.65
N VAL A 250 -10.06 12.21 -3.60
CA VAL A 250 -11.50 12.05 -3.31
C VAL A 250 -11.73 10.91 -2.32
N PHE A 251 -11.11 9.77 -2.55
CA PHE A 251 -11.30 8.57 -1.74
C PHE A 251 -10.83 8.76 -0.29
N VAL A 252 -9.63 9.28 -0.09
CA VAL A 252 -9.08 9.51 1.26
C VAL A 252 -9.86 10.60 1.99
N THR A 253 -10.22 11.69 1.32
CA THR A 253 -11.02 12.78 1.89
C THR A 253 -12.37 12.25 2.37
N LEU A 254 -13.07 11.46 1.56
CA LEU A 254 -14.33 10.85 1.96
C LEU A 254 -14.20 10.11 3.29
N PHE A 255 -13.26 9.17 3.37
CA PHE A 255 -13.10 8.34 4.56
C PHE A 255 -12.57 9.11 5.78
N ASN A 256 -11.77 10.16 5.58
CA ASN A 256 -11.31 11.00 6.68
C ASN A 256 -12.49 11.78 7.31
N TYR A 257 -13.39 12.31 6.50
CA TYR A 257 -14.46 13.19 6.99
C TYR A 257 -15.77 12.45 7.25
N ALA A 258 -16.01 11.28 6.64
CA ALA A 258 -17.18 10.46 6.95
C ALA A 258 -17.24 10.10 8.43
N THR A 259 -16.10 9.84 9.08
CA THR A 259 -16.01 9.54 10.51
C THR A 259 -16.55 10.68 11.38
N PHE A 260 -16.19 11.93 11.05
CA PHE A 260 -16.70 13.11 11.76
C PHE A 260 -18.20 13.33 11.52
N ARG A 261 -18.66 13.20 10.27
CA ARG A 261 -20.07 13.37 9.94
C ARG A 261 -20.95 12.35 10.64
N LEU A 262 -20.53 11.10 10.68
CA LEU A 262 -21.31 10.01 11.26
C LEU A 262 -21.26 9.96 12.80
N SER A 263 -20.21 10.51 13.42
CA SER A 263 -20.14 10.64 14.89
C SER A 263 -21.00 11.78 15.44
N GLY A 264 -21.30 12.79 14.61
CA GLY A 264 -22.14 13.92 14.98
C GLY A 264 -23.63 13.67 14.78
N ALA A 265 -24.47 14.59 15.31
CA ALA A 265 -25.91 14.61 15.05
C ALA A 265 -26.18 14.81 13.54
N PRO A 266 -27.24 14.20 12.97
CA PRO A 266 -28.27 13.39 13.61
C PRO A 266 -27.92 11.91 13.78
N TYR A 267 -26.78 11.45 13.29
CA TYR A 267 -26.45 10.01 13.25
C TYR A 267 -25.93 9.49 14.59
N SER A 268 -25.04 10.23 15.24
CA SER A 268 -24.46 9.90 16.56
C SER A 268 -23.99 8.45 16.69
N LEU A 269 -23.36 7.90 15.63
CA LEU A 269 -22.91 6.52 15.60
C LEU A 269 -21.70 6.33 16.52
N SER A 270 -21.61 5.16 17.14
CA SER A 270 -20.44 4.74 17.93
C SER A 270 -19.21 4.52 17.04
N GLN A 271 -18.02 4.50 17.65
CA GLN A 271 -16.76 4.29 16.91
C GLN A 271 -16.73 2.94 16.19
N THR A 272 -17.28 1.90 16.84
CA THR A 272 -17.44 0.57 16.21
C THR A 272 -18.36 0.64 15.00
N GLN A 273 -19.54 1.27 15.11
CA GLN A 273 -20.47 1.41 13.99
C GLN A 273 -19.86 2.18 12.83
N ILE A 274 -19.15 3.28 13.12
CA ILE A 274 -18.46 4.08 12.10
C ILE A 274 -17.37 3.25 11.42
N SER A 275 -16.62 2.45 12.18
CA SER A 275 -15.54 1.65 11.60
C SER A 275 -16.03 0.56 10.64
N LEU A 276 -17.28 0.12 10.76
CA LEU A 276 -17.89 -0.84 9.83
C LEU A 276 -18.01 -0.29 8.40
N ILE A 277 -18.00 1.04 8.20
CA ILE A 277 -17.97 1.62 6.84
C ILE A 277 -16.74 1.16 6.04
N PHE A 278 -15.63 0.86 6.73
CA PHE A 278 -14.42 0.37 6.08
C PHE A 278 -14.56 -1.05 5.54
N LEU A 279 -15.61 -1.80 5.93
CA LEU A 279 -15.95 -3.07 5.28
C LEU A 279 -16.33 -2.89 3.81
N SER A 280 -16.68 -1.66 3.39
CA SER A 280 -16.90 -1.32 1.98
C SER A 280 -15.67 -1.61 1.10
N TYR A 281 -14.45 -1.67 1.68
CA TYR A 281 -13.25 -2.11 0.96
C TYR A 281 -13.37 -3.53 0.39
N SER A 282 -14.27 -4.36 0.94
CA SER A 282 -14.56 -5.68 0.37
C SER A 282 -15.13 -5.57 -1.06
N PHE A 283 -16.02 -4.59 -1.30
CA PHE A 283 -16.52 -4.30 -2.66
C PHE A 283 -15.38 -3.86 -3.58
N GLY A 284 -14.44 -3.07 -3.05
CA GLY A 284 -13.24 -2.66 -3.75
C GLY A 284 -12.34 -3.83 -4.15
N MET A 285 -12.08 -4.77 -3.24
CA MET A 285 -11.28 -5.97 -3.53
C MET A 285 -11.89 -6.81 -4.64
N VAL A 286 -13.21 -7.05 -4.57
CA VAL A 286 -13.93 -7.80 -5.61
C VAL A 286 -13.90 -7.05 -6.95
N SER A 287 -14.24 -5.76 -6.95
CA SER A 287 -14.29 -4.97 -8.18
C SER A 287 -12.92 -4.82 -8.84
N SER A 288 -11.85 -4.64 -8.06
CA SER A 288 -10.48 -4.58 -8.57
C SER A 288 -10.04 -5.90 -9.22
N SER A 289 -10.41 -7.04 -8.62
CA SER A 289 -10.07 -8.36 -9.20
C SER A 289 -10.80 -8.65 -10.52
N LEU A 290 -11.99 -8.08 -10.69
CA LEU A 290 -12.80 -8.24 -11.91
C LEU A 290 -12.49 -7.17 -12.97
N ALA A 291 -11.90 -6.03 -12.58
CA ALA A 291 -11.71 -4.87 -13.45
C ALA A 291 -10.93 -5.21 -14.73
N GLY A 292 -9.90 -6.05 -14.64
CA GLY A 292 -9.11 -6.47 -15.80
C GLY A 292 -9.93 -7.25 -16.81
N SER A 293 -10.59 -8.32 -16.39
CA SER A 293 -11.41 -9.17 -17.28
C SER A 293 -12.61 -8.43 -17.87
N LEU A 294 -13.21 -7.52 -17.10
CA LEU A 294 -14.29 -6.66 -17.61
C LEU A 294 -13.75 -5.63 -18.62
N ALA A 295 -12.55 -5.10 -18.40
CA ALA A 295 -11.91 -4.20 -19.34
C ALA A 295 -11.52 -4.88 -20.65
N ASP A 296 -11.14 -6.16 -20.62
CA ASP A 296 -10.89 -6.96 -21.83
C ASP A 296 -12.17 -7.17 -22.64
N ARG A 297 -13.32 -7.30 -21.97
CA ARG A 297 -14.63 -7.53 -22.61
C ARG A 297 -15.30 -6.23 -23.12
N PHE A 298 -15.31 -5.18 -22.31
CA PHE A 298 -16.06 -3.94 -22.57
C PHE A 298 -15.19 -2.76 -23.01
N GLY A 299 -13.88 -2.95 -23.01
CA GLY A 299 -12.92 -1.90 -23.32
C GLY A 299 -12.49 -1.11 -22.07
N LYS A 300 -11.21 -0.83 -21.99
CA LYS A 300 -10.59 -0.17 -20.84
C LYS A 300 -11.15 1.23 -20.57
N LYS A 301 -11.37 2.02 -21.63
CA LYS A 301 -11.96 3.36 -21.52
C LYS A 301 -13.36 3.33 -20.92
N THR A 302 -14.22 2.43 -21.39
CA THR A 302 -15.59 2.25 -20.89
C THR A 302 -15.59 1.90 -19.42
N MET A 303 -14.75 0.95 -19.01
CA MET A 303 -14.66 0.53 -17.60
C MET A 303 -14.11 1.65 -16.69
N MET A 304 -13.16 2.45 -17.14
CA MET A 304 -12.70 3.61 -16.37
C MET A 304 -13.82 4.67 -16.25
N MET A 305 -14.57 4.94 -17.33
CA MET A 305 -15.70 5.87 -17.30
C MET A 305 -16.82 5.39 -16.38
N SER A 306 -17.12 4.09 -16.36
CA SER A 306 -18.11 3.53 -15.42
C SER A 306 -17.63 3.67 -13.97
N GLY A 307 -16.35 3.50 -13.70
CA GLY A 307 -15.78 3.72 -12.37
C GLY A 307 -15.92 5.18 -11.92
N PHE A 308 -15.64 6.16 -12.80
CA PHE A 308 -15.87 7.57 -12.50
C PHE A 308 -17.36 7.87 -12.28
N ALA A 309 -18.26 7.32 -13.11
CA ALA A 309 -19.69 7.50 -12.94
C ALA A 309 -20.20 6.96 -11.59
N LEU A 310 -19.71 5.80 -11.16
CA LEU A 310 -20.00 5.25 -9.83
C LEU A 310 -19.49 6.17 -8.71
N MET A 311 -18.28 6.73 -8.85
CA MET A 311 -17.76 7.68 -7.84
C MET A 311 -18.61 8.94 -7.76
N ILE A 312 -19.01 9.51 -8.90
CA ILE A 312 -19.88 10.71 -8.94
C ILE A 312 -21.23 10.39 -8.31
N LEU A 313 -21.88 9.31 -8.74
CA LEU A 313 -23.18 8.88 -8.20
C LEU A 313 -23.08 8.63 -6.69
N GLY A 314 -22.07 7.90 -6.25
CA GLY A 314 -21.83 7.65 -4.85
C GLY A 314 -21.61 8.95 -4.06
N SER A 315 -20.84 9.92 -4.60
CA SER A 315 -20.63 11.23 -3.98
C SER A 315 -21.95 11.99 -3.82
N LEU A 316 -22.82 11.99 -4.83
CA LEU A 316 -24.14 12.60 -4.75
C LEU A 316 -25.02 11.91 -3.70
N MET A 317 -24.97 10.57 -3.62
CA MET A 317 -25.71 9.82 -2.59
C MET A 317 -25.23 10.15 -1.17
N THR A 318 -23.93 10.42 -0.98
CA THR A 318 -23.45 10.83 0.35
C THR A 318 -23.97 12.22 0.77
N LEU A 319 -24.50 13.05 -0.12
CA LEU A 319 -25.14 14.31 0.25
C LEU A 319 -26.53 14.12 0.89
N LEU A 320 -27.14 12.97 0.72
CA LEU A 320 -28.43 12.64 1.33
C LEU A 320 -28.31 12.63 2.86
N SER A 321 -29.41 12.94 3.55
CA SER A 321 -29.48 12.86 5.02
C SER A 321 -29.72 11.43 5.51
N SER A 322 -30.10 10.50 4.63
CA SER A 322 -30.34 9.10 4.98
C SER A 322 -29.01 8.37 5.22
N LEU A 323 -28.87 7.74 6.38
CA LEU A 323 -27.72 6.87 6.69
C LEU A 323 -27.54 5.75 5.64
N PHE A 324 -28.63 5.15 5.19
CA PHE A 324 -28.60 4.13 4.13
C PHE A 324 -28.06 4.69 2.81
N GLY A 325 -28.48 5.91 2.42
CA GLY A 325 -27.95 6.57 1.24
C GLY A 325 -26.45 6.86 1.33
N ILE A 326 -25.97 7.28 2.51
CA ILE A 326 -24.53 7.50 2.75
C ILE A 326 -23.75 6.19 2.63
N ILE A 327 -24.20 5.10 3.24
CA ILE A 327 -23.52 3.80 3.21
C ILE A 327 -23.44 3.26 1.77
N ILE A 328 -24.53 3.31 1.01
CA ILE A 328 -24.52 2.89 -0.40
C ILE A 328 -23.62 3.81 -1.23
N GLY A 329 -23.67 5.13 -0.98
CA GLY A 329 -22.79 6.09 -1.62
C GLY A 329 -21.29 5.76 -1.40
N ILE A 330 -20.92 5.43 -0.17
CA ILE A 330 -19.56 4.99 0.17
C ILE A 330 -19.18 3.70 -0.57
N ALA A 331 -20.09 2.73 -0.66
CA ALA A 331 -19.87 1.48 -1.40
C ALA A 331 -19.67 1.75 -2.91
N PHE A 332 -20.43 2.66 -3.50
CA PHE A 332 -20.29 3.05 -4.91
C PHE A 332 -18.98 3.78 -5.18
N ILE A 333 -18.60 4.73 -4.31
CA ILE A 333 -17.31 5.42 -4.41
C ILE A 333 -16.16 4.41 -4.31
N THR A 334 -16.25 3.48 -3.36
CA THR A 334 -15.21 2.45 -3.16
C THR A 334 -15.08 1.55 -4.37
N THR A 335 -16.20 1.05 -4.90
CA THR A 335 -16.23 0.21 -6.11
C THR A 335 -15.64 0.95 -7.30
N GLY A 336 -16.10 2.18 -7.56
CA GLY A 336 -15.64 3.02 -8.67
C GLY A 336 -14.15 3.37 -8.56
N PHE A 337 -13.69 3.71 -7.36
CA PHE A 337 -12.27 3.97 -7.07
C PHE A 337 -11.41 2.75 -7.45
N PHE A 338 -11.73 1.57 -6.93
CA PHE A 338 -10.90 0.38 -7.14
C PHE A 338 -10.89 -0.09 -8.59
N ILE A 339 -12.00 0.02 -9.33
CA ILE A 339 -12.04 -0.24 -10.78
C ILE A 339 -11.08 0.71 -11.49
N THR A 340 -11.26 2.01 -11.31
CA THR A 340 -10.50 3.02 -12.05
C THR A 340 -9.02 3.02 -11.65
N HIS A 341 -8.72 2.89 -10.35
CA HIS A 341 -7.35 2.83 -9.83
C HIS A 341 -6.59 1.61 -10.38
N SER A 342 -7.20 0.43 -10.37
CA SER A 342 -6.60 -0.80 -10.92
C SER A 342 -6.26 -0.65 -12.40
N LEU A 343 -7.18 -0.13 -13.21
CA LEU A 343 -6.98 0.08 -14.64
C LEU A 343 -5.97 1.19 -14.93
N THR A 344 -5.95 2.26 -14.14
CA THR A 344 -4.97 3.34 -14.27
C THR A 344 -3.57 2.85 -13.93
N SER A 345 -3.41 2.14 -12.82
CA SER A 345 -2.14 1.55 -12.40
C SER A 345 -1.57 0.59 -13.46
N SER A 346 -2.40 -0.28 -14.02
CA SER A 346 -2.00 -1.17 -15.13
C SER A 346 -1.62 -0.40 -16.40
N SER A 347 -2.25 0.78 -16.63
CA SER A 347 -1.92 1.65 -17.76
C SER A 347 -0.57 2.31 -17.59
N VAL A 348 -0.23 2.73 -16.37
CA VAL A 348 1.12 3.28 -16.07
C VAL A 348 2.18 2.24 -16.39
N GLY A 349 1.99 0.99 -15.98
CA GLY A 349 2.90 -0.11 -16.28
C GLY A 349 3.05 -0.40 -17.77
N ALA A 350 1.96 -0.28 -18.54
CA ALA A 350 1.95 -0.51 -19.99
C ALA A 350 2.58 0.65 -20.77
N GLU A 351 2.32 1.92 -20.38
CA GLU A 351 2.86 3.10 -21.04
C GLU A 351 4.36 3.32 -20.74
N SER A 352 4.84 2.84 -19.60
CA SER A 352 6.26 2.93 -19.23
C SER A 352 7.09 1.90 -19.98
N LYS A 353 7.73 2.31 -21.08
CA LYS A 353 8.57 1.44 -21.92
C LYS A 353 9.87 1.01 -21.22
N GLN A 354 10.44 1.87 -20.40
CA GLN A 354 11.68 1.66 -19.66
C GLN A 354 11.48 1.99 -18.18
N ALA A 355 12.29 1.38 -17.31
CA ALA A 355 12.31 1.67 -15.88
C ALA A 355 10.90 1.68 -15.24
N LYS A 356 10.08 0.64 -15.50
CA LYS A 356 8.69 0.51 -15.00
C LYS A 356 8.55 0.75 -13.50
N ALA A 357 9.54 0.34 -12.71
CA ALA A 357 9.56 0.57 -11.27
C ALA A 357 9.56 2.05 -10.91
N HIS A 358 10.29 2.90 -11.69
CA HIS A 358 10.30 4.36 -11.48
C HIS A 358 8.95 4.99 -11.84
N ALA A 359 8.31 4.55 -12.91
CA ALA A 359 6.98 5.03 -13.27
C ALA A 359 5.94 4.65 -12.19
N SER A 360 5.99 3.40 -11.70
CA SER A 360 5.10 2.93 -10.64
C SER A 360 5.35 3.63 -9.29
N SER A 361 6.57 4.07 -9.00
CA SER A 361 6.87 4.82 -7.78
C SER A 361 6.38 6.28 -7.82
N LEU A 362 6.15 6.83 -9.02
CA LEU A 362 5.59 8.17 -9.23
C LEU A 362 4.04 8.17 -9.24
N TYR A 363 3.42 7.02 -9.50
CA TYR A 363 1.99 6.81 -9.44
C TYR A 363 1.52 6.54 -8.02
#